data_471f1769a0f4f7dda979b9b569a630bb
#
_entry.id   471f1769a0f4f7dda979b9b569a630bb
#
_cell.length_a   1.000
_cell.length_b   1.000
_cell.length_c   1.000
_cell.angle_alpha   90.00
_cell.angle_beta   90.00
_cell.angle_gamma   90.00
#
_symmetry.space_group_name_H-M   'P 1'
#
loop_
_entity.id
_entity.type
_entity.pdbx_description
1 polymer ?
#
loop_
_entity_poly.entity_id
_entity_poly.type
_entity_poly.pdbx_seq_one_letter_code
_entity_poly.pdbx_strand_id
1 'polypeptide(L)'
;MNKSKLKEFFMCTRPHSYPASIAPVLFGATYALGYEIKFSILKFILFLLACLLIQAATNLFNEYYDYKHGLDKIDSEGISGSIVKGNLSPREVMVGALVLYVLAFVLGLILTFITSFYVLLVGLVCMLAGYFYTGGKYPIAYSPFGEVVSGFFMGTIIIALSFYFQTGYVNTDIIVVSIPLFIMIGAILLANNIRDLDNDKESGRRTYAILVGRNNAIKTMAISFIVVYLLNVLFIVTKYTSWWNLLVFVTIPLAIKIIKGFSTNNHKTTMAPFMVLTAKLTIFVGFIMSLANILKYLMN
;
A
#
# COMPACT_ATOMS: atom_id res chain seq x y z
N MET A 1 24.29 3.38 -17.05
CA MET A 1 23.88 2.06 -16.48
C MET A 1 23.56 1.13 -17.65
N ASN A 2 24.07 -0.11 -17.66
CA ASN A 2 23.76 -1.11 -18.72
C ASN A 2 22.25 -1.45 -18.64
N LYS A 3 21.62 -1.78 -19.82
CA LYS A 3 20.17 -2.13 -19.90
C LYS A 3 19.76 -3.22 -18.90
N SER A 4 20.65 -4.19 -18.62
CA SER A 4 20.43 -5.23 -17.61
C SER A 4 20.31 -4.65 -16.19
N LYS A 5 21.23 -3.77 -15.79
CA LYS A 5 21.19 -3.11 -14.46
C LYS A 5 19.97 -2.19 -14.28
N LEU A 6 19.53 -1.49 -15.34
CA LEU A 6 18.33 -0.68 -15.28
C LEU A 6 17.07 -1.52 -15.03
N LYS A 7 16.99 -2.69 -15.68
CA LYS A 7 15.89 -3.64 -15.45
C LYS A 7 15.90 -4.16 -14.01
N GLU A 8 17.07 -4.56 -13.49
CA GLU A 8 17.20 -5.01 -12.10
C GLU A 8 16.80 -3.91 -11.11
N PHE A 9 17.29 -2.69 -11.32
CA PHE A 9 16.92 -1.55 -10.50
C PHE A 9 15.40 -1.32 -10.50
N PHE A 10 14.76 -1.34 -11.67
CA PHE A 10 13.31 -1.23 -11.80
C PHE A 10 12.59 -2.38 -11.07
N MET A 11 13.09 -3.60 -11.14
CA MET A 11 12.49 -4.73 -10.41
C MET A 11 12.61 -4.57 -8.89
N CYS A 12 13.71 -3.99 -8.38
CA CYS A 12 13.85 -3.67 -6.95
C CYS A 12 12.84 -2.64 -6.45
N THR A 13 12.32 -1.76 -7.30
CA THR A 13 11.23 -0.85 -6.92
C THR A 13 9.89 -1.56 -6.72
N ARG A 14 9.82 -2.88 -6.98
CA ARG A 14 8.65 -3.75 -6.84
C ARG A 14 7.40 -3.20 -7.56
N PRO A 15 7.42 -3.06 -8.91
CA PRO A 15 6.30 -2.42 -9.66
C PRO A 15 4.94 -3.07 -9.44
N HIS A 16 4.93 -4.37 -9.10
CA HIS A 16 3.72 -5.11 -8.75
C HIS A 16 3.02 -4.59 -7.49
N SER A 17 3.70 -3.79 -6.66
CA SER A 17 3.14 -3.15 -5.46
C SER A 17 2.53 -1.76 -5.73
N TYR A 18 2.84 -1.10 -6.86
CA TYR A 18 2.36 0.25 -7.17
C TYR A 18 0.84 0.42 -7.13
N PRO A 19 0.05 -0.58 -7.52
CA PRO A 19 -1.39 -0.51 -7.36
C PRO A 19 -1.87 -0.21 -5.94
N ALA A 20 -1.07 -0.54 -4.91
CA ALA A 20 -1.40 -0.20 -3.52
C ALA A 20 -1.33 1.32 -3.23
N SER A 21 -0.64 2.12 -4.07
CA SER A 21 -0.71 3.58 -4.05
C SER A 21 -1.73 4.13 -5.04
N ILE A 22 -1.85 3.51 -6.23
CA ILE A 22 -2.75 3.99 -7.29
C ILE A 22 -4.21 3.93 -6.83
N ALA A 23 -4.65 2.81 -6.23
CA ALA A 23 -6.03 2.63 -5.82
C ALA A 23 -6.50 3.67 -4.78
N PRO A 24 -5.76 3.97 -3.70
CA PRO A 24 -6.09 5.05 -2.76
C PRO A 24 -6.13 6.44 -3.40
N VAL A 25 -5.16 6.76 -4.28
CA VAL A 25 -5.15 8.05 -4.97
C VAL A 25 -6.39 8.20 -5.85
N LEU A 26 -6.73 7.17 -6.63
CA LEU A 26 -7.94 7.16 -7.46
C LEU A 26 -9.20 7.29 -6.62
N PHE A 27 -9.31 6.52 -5.53
CA PHE A 27 -10.48 6.55 -4.68
C PHE A 27 -10.71 7.93 -4.05
N GLY A 28 -9.68 8.55 -3.47
CA GLY A 28 -9.80 9.88 -2.87
C GLY A 28 -10.18 10.96 -3.89
N ALA A 29 -9.56 10.93 -5.08
CA ALA A 29 -9.84 11.88 -6.16
C ALA A 29 -11.27 11.71 -6.73
N THR A 30 -11.72 10.46 -6.94
CA THR A 30 -13.07 10.19 -7.47
C THR A 30 -14.17 10.42 -6.44
N TYR A 31 -13.89 10.21 -5.15
CA TYR A 31 -14.85 10.55 -4.08
C TYR A 31 -15.15 12.06 -4.05
N ALA A 32 -14.13 12.88 -4.35
CA ALA A 32 -14.29 14.33 -4.42
C ALA A 32 -15.29 14.79 -5.51
N LEU A 33 -15.54 13.99 -6.56
CA LEU A 33 -16.53 14.35 -7.61
C LEU A 33 -17.95 14.55 -7.07
N GLY A 34 -18.27 14.00 -5.89
CA GLY A 34 -19.56 14.21 -5.22
C GLY A 34 -19.72 15.58 -4.53
N TYR A 35 -18.73 16.49 -4.63
CA TYR A 35 -18.67 17.75 -3.86
C TYR A 35 -18.67 19.01 -4.76
N GLU A 36 -19.25 18.96 -5.95
CA GLU A 36 -19.39 20.11 -6.87
C GLU A 36 -18.06 20.86 -7.14
N ILE A 37 -17.00 20.12 -7.36
CA ILE A 37 -15.65 20.67 -7.57
C ILE A 37 -15.25 20.76 -9.04
N LYS A 38 -14.33 21.66 -9.35
CA LYS A 38 -13.59 21.62 -10.61
C LYS A 38 -12.39 20.67 -10.46
N PHE A 39 -12.47 19.46 -11.03
CA PHE A 39 -11.42 18.48 -10.95
C PHE A 39 -10.08 18.99 -11.53
N SER A 40 -9.02 18.92 -10.74
CA SER A 40 -7.68 19.34 -11.15
C SER A 40 -6.82 18.13 -11.55
N ILE A 41 -6.71 17.87 -12.85
CA ILE A 41 -5.89 16.79 -13.39
C ILE A 41 -4.40 16.98 -13.06
N LEU A 42 -3.94 18.24 -13.01
CA LEU A 42 -2.55 18.56 -12.65
C LEU A 42 -2.21 18.11 -11.23
N LYS A 43 -3.04 18.49 -10.23
CA LYS A 43 -2.83 18.09 -8.83
C LYS A 43 -2.93 16.57 -8.67
N PHE A 44 -3.86 15.93 -9.39
CA PHE A 44 -4.01 14.47 -9.39
C PHE A 44 -2.74 13.77 -9.90
N ILE A 45 -2.20 14.19 -11.05
CA ILE A 45 -0.99 13.58 -11.64
C ILE A 45 0.24 13.83 -10.75
N LEU A 46 0.45 15.06 -10.28
CA LEU A 46 1.57 15.38 -9.41
C LEU A 46 1.55 14.55 -8.13
N PHE A 47 0.38 14.40 -7.50
CA PHE A 47 0.24 13.61 -6.29
C PHE A 47 0.42 12.11 -6.54
N LEU A 48 -0.15 11.58 -7.62
CA LEU A 48 0.02 10.18 -8.00
C LEU A 48 1.51 9.86 -8.23
N LEU A 49 2.23 10.72 -8.95
CA LEU A 49 3.67 10.55 -9.20
C LEU A 49 4.46 10.62 -7.88
N ALA A 50 4.16 11.56 -6.99
CA ALA A 50 4.81 11.66 -5.69
C ALA A 50 4.61 10.37 -4.85
N CYS A 51 3.39 9.82 -4.81
CA CYS A 51 3.09 8.57 -4.11
C CYS A 51 3.87 7.38 -4.70
N LEU A 52 3.92 7.27 -6.04
CA LEU A 52 4.68 6.20 -6.71
C LEU A 52 6.18 6.29 -6.46
N LEU A 53 6.75 7.51 -6.46
CA LEU A 53 8.16 7.72 -6.17
C LEU A 53 8.51 7.37 -4.72
N ILE A 54 7.67 7.79 -3.75
CA ILE A 54 7.85 7.42 -2.33
C ILE A 54 7.78 5.91 -2.16
N GLN A 55 6.80 5.24 -2.78
CA GLN A 55 6.66 3.79 -2.70
C GLN A 55 7.84 3.06 -3.31
N ALA A 56 8.30 3.49 -4.49
CA ALA A 56 9.47 2.93 -5.15
C ALA A 56 10.72 3.08 -4.27
N ALA A 57 10.93 4.25 -3.70
CA ALA A 57 12.06 4.52 -2.80
C ALA A 57 11.98 3.69 -1.52
N THR A 58 10.79 3.57 -0.91
CA THR A 58 10.58 2.72 0.27
C THR A 58 10.92 1.25 -0.04
N ASN A 59 10.58 0.74 -1.22
CA ASN A 59 10.95 -0.61 -1.65
C ASN A 59 12.47 -0.76 -1.81
N LEU A 60 13.18 0.27 -2.30
CA LEU A 60 14.64 0.27 -2.37
C LEU A 60 15.29 0.34 -0.98
N PHE A 61 14.72 1.11 -0.03
CA PHE A 61 15.17 1.07 1.37
C PHE A 61 14.96 -0.32 1.97
N ASN A 62 13.84 -0.98 1.70
CA ASN A 62 13.60 -2.36 2.14
C ASN A 62 14.69 -3.30 1.61
N GLU A 63 14.98 -3.26 0.31
CA GLU A 63 16.06 -4.08 -0.31
C GLU A 63 17.41 -3.85 0.35
N TYR A 64 17.78 -2.56 0.61
CA TYR A 64 19.04 -2.20 1.24
C TYR A 64 19.12 -2.67 2.70
N TYR A 65 18.06 -2.42 3.49
CA TYR A 65 18.08 -2.75 4.92
C TYR A 65 17.91 -4.26 5.16
N ASP A 66 17.12 -4.96 4.35
CA ASP A 66 17.00 -6.42 4.42
C ASP A 66 18.37 -7.09 4.14
N TYR A 67 19.12 -6.59 3.13
CA TYR A 67 20.51 -7.00 2.91
C TYR A 67 21.41 -6.68 4.11
N LYS A 68 21.37 -5.44 4.62
CA LYS A 68 22.23 -4.98 5.72
C LYS A 68 22.01 -5.76 7.02
N HIS A 69 20.79 -6.19 7.27
CA HIS A 69 20.42 -6.98 8.45
C HIS A 69 20.56 -8.49 8.23
N GLY A 70 21.02 -8.94 7.04
CA GLY A 70 21.22 -10.34 6.74
C GLY A 70 19.93 -11.16 6.60
N LEU A 71 18.80 -10.49 6.30
CA LEU A 71 17.49 -11.13 6.09
C LEU A 71 17.40 -11.82 4.74
N ASP A 72 18.03 -11.23 3.72
CA ASP A 72 18.12 -11.80 2.39
C ASP A 72 19.32 -12.77 2.32
N LYS A 73 19.06 -14.00 1.91
CA LYS A 73 20.07 -15.03 1.64
C LYS A 73 20.07 -15.33 0.13
N ILE A 74 21.20 -15.85 -0.39
CA ILE A 74 21.34 -16.19 -1.83
C ILE A 74 20.23 -17.15 -2.27
N ASP A 75 19.84 -18.08 -1.40
CA ASP A 75 18.78 -19.07 -1.62
C ASP A 75 17.38 -18.55 -1.26
N SER A 76 17.24 -17.26 -0.91
CA SER A 76 15.94 -16.69 -0.60
C SER A 76 15.08 -16.63 -1.86
N GLU A 77 14.05 -17.46 -1.92
CA GLU A 77 13.04 -17.39 -2.96
C GLU A 77 12.18 -16.15 -2.77
N GLY A 78 12.29 -15.17 -3.66
CA GLY A 78 11.51 -13.94 -3.59
C GLY A 78 11.86 -12.95 -4.69
N ILE A 79 11.13 -11.83 -4.69
CA ILE A 79 11.31 -10.74 -5.67
C ILE A 79 12.47 -9.82 -5.25
N SER A 80 12.89 -9.87 -3.97
CA SER A 80 14.03 -9.18 -3.39
C SER A 80 15.33 -9.98 -3.55
N GLY A 81 16.45 -9.35 -3.22
CA GLY A 81 17.75 -10.01 -3.21
C GLY A 81 18.65 -9.67 -4.39
N SER A 82 18.42 -8.58 -5.11
CA SER A 82 19.33 -8.12 -6.18
C SER A 82 20.71 -7.75 -5.64
N ILE A 83 20.80 -7.25 -4.39
CA ILE A 83 22.07 -6.95 -3.74
C ILE A 83 22.79 -8.25 -3.40
N VAL A 84 22.11 -9.21 -2.76
CA VAL A 84 22.71 -10.50 -2.36
C VAL A 84 23.17 -11.31 -3.58
N LYS A 85 22.42 -11.24 -4.69
CA LYS A 85 22.77 -11.89 -5.97
C LYS A 85 23.90 -11.17 -6.72
N GLY A 86 24.39 -10.02 -6.22
CA GLY A 86 25.44 -9.23 -6.86
C GLY A 86 25.01 -8.47 -8.13
N ASN A 87 23.70 -8.39 -8.43
CA ASN A 87 23.18 -7.69 -9.60
C ASN A 87 23.27 -6.16 -9.44
N LEU A 88 23.09 -5.66 -8.21
CA LEU A 88 23.23 -4.27 -7.81
C LEU A 88 24.12 -4.16 -6.57
N SER A 89 24.90 -3.08 -6.46
CA SER A 89 25.62 -2.78 -5.23
C SER A 89 24.70 -2.11 -4.20
N PRO A 90 24.98 -2.26 -2.88
CA PRO A 90 24.23 -1.56 -1.84
C PRO A 90 24.20 -0.03 -2.03
N ARG A 91 25.33 0.52 -2.54
CA ARG A 91 25.43 1.97 -2.83
C ARG A 91 24.52 2.39 -3.97
N GLU A 92 24.41 1.61 -5.06
CA GLU A 92 23.50 1.91 -6.18
C GLU A 92 22.05 1.92 -5.72
N VAL A 93 21.64 0.96 -4.89
CA VAL A 93 20.28 0.86 -4.36
C VAL A 93 19.97 2.05 -3.42
N MET A 94 20.86 2.37 -2.48
CA MET A 94 20.69 3.47 -1.54
C MET A 94 20.64 4.83 -2.26
N VAL A 95 21.55 5.09 -3.19
CA VAL A 95 21.55 6.33 -3.99
C VAL A 95 20.26 6.44 -4.80
N GLY A 96 19.82 5.35 -5.41
CA GLY A 96 18.56 5.33 -6.14
C GLY A 96 17.36 5.65 -5.25
N ALA A 97 17.28 5.08 -4.04
CA ALA A 97 16.23 5.41 -3.08
C ALA A 97 16.22 6.90 -2.73
N LEU A 98 17.39 7.47 -2.44
CA LEU A 98 17.53 8.90 -2.12
C LEU A 98 17.14 9.80 -3.29
N VAL A 99 17.54 9.45 -4.51
CA VAL A 99 17.15 10.22 -5.71
C VAL A 99 15.61 10.22 -5.87
N LEU A 100 14.95 9.07 -5.73
CA LEU A 100 13.50 8.98 -5.81
C LEU A 100 12.82 9.80 -4.69
N TYR A 101 13.38 9.80 -3.47
CA TYR A 101 12.87 10.63 -2.37
C TYR A 101 13.01 12.12 -2.65
N VAL A 102 14.15 12.54 -3.17
CA VAL A 102 14.36 13.96 -3.55
C VAL A 102 13.37 14.37 -4.65
N LEU A 103 13.16 13.52 -5.66
CA LEU A 103 12.15 13.80 -6.72
C LEU A 103 10.74 13.88 -6.14
N ALA A 104 10.37 12.96 -5.24
CA ALA A 104 9.07 13.02 -4.54
C ALA A 104 8.93 14.27 -3.69
N PHE A 105 9.98 14.67 -2.98
CA PHE A 105 10.01 15.91 -2.19
C PHE A 105 9.81 17.15 -3.07
N VAL A 106 10.46 17.21 -4.24
CA VAL A 106 10.28 18.33 -5.19
C VAL A 106 8.82 18.40 -5.67
N LEU A 107 8.19 17.26 -6.01
CA LEU A 107 6.77 17.21 -6.37
C LEU A 107 5.89 17.66 -5.17
N GLY A 108 6.24 17.24 -3.95
CA GLY A 108 5.58 17.68 -2.72
C GLY A 108 5.68 19.19 -2.51
N LEU A 109 6.84 19.79 -2.78
CA LEU A 109 7.02 21.26 -2.75
C LEU A 109 6.13 21.97 -3.78
N ILE A 110 6.08 21.46 -5.02
CA ILE A 110 5.19 22.02 -6.06
C ILE A 110 3.73 21.98 -5.58
N LEU A 111 3.29 20.84 -5.05
CA LEU A 111 1.93 20.67 -4.49
C LEU A 111 1.70 21.65 -3.32
N THR A 112 2.69 21.86 -2.46
CA THR A 112 2.63 22.79 -1.34
C THR A 112 2.40 24.22 -1.84
N PHE A 113 3.17 24.69 -2.83
CA PHE A 113 3.03 26.04 -3.38
C PHE A 113 1.69 26.31 -4.06
N ILE A 114 1.09 25.28 -4.68
CA ILE A 114 -0.21 25.42 -5.36
C ILE A 114 -1.41 25.09 -4.46
N THR A 115 -1.17 24.72 -3.18
CA THR A 115 -2.25 24.39 -2.23
C THR A 115 -2.02 25.01 -0.86
N SER A 116 -1.29 24.34 0.04
CA SER A 116 -1.08 24.80 1.42
C SER A 116 0.21 24.23 2.03
N PHE A 117 0.80 25.03 2.96
CA PHE A 117 1.98 24.61 3.73
C PHE A 117 1.75 23.33 4.56
N TYR A 118 0.51 23.03 4.98
CA TYR A 118 0.18 21.79 5.69
C TYR A 118 0.52 20.54 4.88
N VAL A 119 0.46 20.61 3.53
CA VAL A 119 0.84 19.50 2.64
C VAL A 119 2.32 19.13 2.82
N LEU A 120 3.21 20.12 3.00
CA LEU A 120 4.61 19.85 3.25
C LEU A 120 4.80 19.09 4.57
N LEU A 121 4.14 19.51 5.64
CA LEU A 121 4.25 18.85 6.95
C LEU A 121 3.78 17.40 6.88
N VAL A 122 2.60 17.15 6.30
CA VAL A 122 2.07 15.80 6.15
C VAL A 122 2.97 14.96 5.24
N GLY A 123 3.45 15.53 4.12
CA GLY A 123 4.36 14.86 3.20
C GLY A 123 5.66 14.42 3.85
N LEU A 124 6.28 15.30 4.68
CA LEU A 124 7.49 14.98 5.44
C LEU A 124 7.23 13.83 6.44
N VAL A 125 6.10 13.85 7.15
CA VAL A 125 5.73 12.76 8.07
C VAL A 125 5.56 11.44 7.30
N CYS A 126 4.91 11.46 6.12
CA CYS A 126 4.78 10.28 5.27
C CYS A 126 6.14 9.74 4.80
N MET A 127 7.04 10.62 4.38
CA MET A 127 8.40 10.23 3.97
C MET A 127 9.18 9.64 5.15
N LEU A 128 9.12 10.25 6.34
CA LEU A 128 9.75 9.71 7.55
C LEU A 128 9.18 8.34 7.90
N ALA A 129 7.86 8.16 7.85
CA ALA A 129 7.21 6.87 8.08
C ALA A 129 7.69 5.81 7.06
N GLY A 130 7.78 6.15 5.78
CA GLY A 130 8.32 5.27 4.73
C GLY A 130 9.77 4.85 4.96
N TYR A 131 10.62 5.78 5.40
CA TYR A 131 12.02 5.47 5.75
C TYR A 131 12.11 4.58 6.99
N PHE A 132 11.45 4.96 8.11
CA PHE A 132 11.49 4.23 9.36
C PHE A 132 10.69 2.91 9.32
N TYR A 133 9.98 2.67 8.21
CA TYR A 133 9.29 1.39 8.03
C TYR A 133 10.26 0.21 8.06
N THR A 134 11.42 0.33 7.39
CA THR A 134 12.49 -0.68 7.39
C THR A 134 13.85 -0.17 7.85
N GLY A 135 14.05 1.16 7.85
CA GLY A 135 15.28 1.82 8.26
C GLY A 135 15.32 2.12 9.76
N GLY A 136 16.53 2.48 10.23
CA GLY A 136 16.77 2.85 11.62
C GLY A 136 17.03 1.66 12.55
N LYS A 137 17.10 1.96 13.85
CA LYS A 137 17.42 0.96 14.89
C LYS A 137 16.22 0.06 15.24
N TYR A 138 15.00 0.59 15.11
CA TYR A 138 13.74 -0.08 15.46
C TYR A 138 12.75 0.05 14.30
N PRO A 139 12.91 -0.76 13.24
CA PRO A 139 12.02 -0.67 12.08
C PRO A 139 10.56 -1.01 12.44
N ILE A 140 9.60 -0.26 11.90
CA ILE A 140 8.17 -0.51 12.12
C ILE A 140 7.78 -1.90 11.60
N ALA A 141 8.38 -2.34 10.48
CA ALA A 141 8.17 -3.66 9.90
C ALA A 141 8.56 -4.83 10.82
N TYR A 142 9.37 -4.58 11.87
CA TYR A 142 9.77 -5.61 12.84
C TYR A 142 8.82 -5.68 14.04
N SER A 143 7.87 -4.77 14.12
CA SER A 143 6.89 -4.64 15.19
C SER A 143 5.53 -5.25 14.78
N PRO A 144 4.61 -5.49 15.74
CA PRO A 144 3.25 -5.95 15.44
C PRO A 144 2.33 -4.87 14.86
N PHE A 145 2.83 -3.66 14.66
CA PHE A 145 2.04 -2.52 14.18
C PHE A 145 2.19 -2.26 12.68
N GLY A 146 3.00 -3.05 11.97
CA GLY A 146 3.28 -2.84 10.55
C GLY A 146 2.02 -2.74 9.69
N GLU A 147 1.04 -3.64 9.89
CA GLU A 147 -0.22 -3.67 9.16
C GLU A 147 -1.06 -2.41 9.38
N VAL A 148 -1.14 -1.94 10.62
CA VAL A 148 -1.88 -0.73 10.99
C VAL A 148 -1.21 0.51 10.40
N VAL A 149 0.11 0.62 10.52
CA VAL A 149 0.87 1.75 10.00
C VAL A 149 0.80 1.81 8.48
N SER A 150 0.96 0.68 7.77
CA SER A 150 0.84 0.66 6.32
C SER A 150 -0.57 1.01 5.85
N GLY A 151 -1.61 0.47 6.50
CA GLY A 151 -3.01 0.81 6.23
C GLY A 151 -3.29 2.30 6.47
N PHE A 152 -2.78 2.87 7.55
CA PHE A 152 -2.97 4.27 7.87
C PHE A 152 -2.32 5.21 6.85
N PHE A 153 -1.02 5.05 6.58
CA PHE A 153 -0.33 5.94 5.67
C PHE A 153 -0.73 5.72 4.21
N MET A 154 -0.75 4.49 3.73
CA MET A 154 -1.05 4.19 2.33
C MET A 154 -2.56 4.14 2.03
N GLY A 155 -3.38 3.80 3.00
CA GLY A 155 -4.84 3.81 2.89
C GLY A 155 -5.41 5.18 3.23
N THR A 156 -5.51 5.53 4.52
CA THR A 156 -6.24 6.71 4.96
C THR A 156 -5.57 8.02 4.56
N ILE A 157 -4.26 8.20 4.79
CA ILE A 157 -3.59 9.48 4.53
C ILE A 157 -3.51 9.77 3.02
N ILE A 158 -3.18 8.78 2.18
CA ILE A 158 -3.17 8.98 0.73
C ILE A 158 -4.57 9.34 0.22
N ILE A 159 -5.63 8.67 0.71
CA ILE A 159 -7.01 8.96 0.33
C ILE A 159 -7.40 10.38 0.74
N ALA A 160 -7.12 10.77 1.98
CA ALA A 160 -7.44 12.09 2.51
C ALA A 160 -6.71 13.20 1.75
N LEU A 161 -5.41 13.02 1.44
CA LEU A 161 -4.64 13.97 0.64
C LEU A 161 -5.14 14.05 -0.81
N SER A 162 -5.47 12.90 -1.42
CA SER A 162 -6.02 12.86 -2.77
C SER A 162 -7.35 13.62 -2.87
N PHE A 163 -8.23 13.46 -1.89
CA PHE A 163 -9.46 14.22 -1.75
C PHE A 163 -9.17 15.71 -1.52
N TYR A 164 -8.26 16.04 -0.59
CA TYR A 164 -7.86 17.41 -0.30
C TYR A 164 -7.36 18.17 -1.53
N PHE A 165 -6.56 17.53 -2.38
CA PHE A 165 -6.05 18.17 -3.60
C PHE A 165 -7.16 18.55 -4.59
N GLN A 166 -8.31 17.90 -4.51
CA GLN A 166 -9.46 18.23 -5.35
C GLN A 166 -10.40 19.25 -4.69
N THR A 167 -10.64 19.13 -3.38
CA THR A 167 -11.65 19.92 -2.65
C THR A 167 -11.08 21.13 -1.91
N GLY A 168 -9.80 21.10 -1.53
CA GLY A 168 -9.14 22.11 -0.68
C GLY A 168 -9.35 21.91 0.82
N TYR A 169 -10.06 20.88 1.26
CA TYR A 169 -10.30 20.55 2.67
C TYR A 169 -10.37 19.04 2.89
N VAL A 170 -10.35 18.61 4.15
CA VAL A 170 -10.61 17.22 4.55
C VAL A 170 -11.81 17.23 5.49
N ASN A 171 -12.78 16.38 5.25
CA ASN A 171 -13.94 16.19 6.12
C ASN A 171 -13.92 14.80 6.78
N THR A 172 -14.85 14.56 7.70
CA THR A 172 -14.99 13.28 8.38
C THR A 172 -15.36 12.14 7.42
N ASP A 173 -16.13 12.46 6.37
CA ASP A 173 -16.64 11.45 5.43
C ASP A 173 -15.51 10.73 4.72
N ILE A 174 -14.51 11.47 4.19
CA ILE A 174 -13.38 10.85 3.48
C ILE A 174 -12.55 9.96 4.40
N ILE A 175 -12.43 10.32 5.69
CA ILE A 175 -11.74 9.50 6.69
C ILE A 175 -12.51 8.19 6.93
N VAL A 176 -13.83 8.29 7.11
CA VAL A 176 -14.69 7.11 7.33
C VAL A 176 -14.68 6.18 6.13
N VAL A 177 -14.89 6.69 4.91
CA VAL A 177 -14.92 5.85 3.71
C VAL A 177 -13.55 5.31 3.29
N SER A 178 -12.45 5.79 3.89
CA SER A 178 -11.11 5.24 3.67
C SER A 178 -10.88 3.90 4.39
N ILE A 179 -11.67 3.59 5.44
CA ILE A 179 -11.46 2.42 6.31
C ILE A 179 -11.39 1.09 5.53
N PRO A 180 -12.22 0.80 4.52
CA PRO A 180 -12.10 -0.42 3.74
C PRO A 180 -10.72 -0.56 3.08
N LEU A 181 -10.18 0.50 2.46
CA LEU A 181 -8.85 0.45 1.83
C LEU A 181 -7.71 0.44 2.87
N PHE A 182 -7.86 1.11 4.02
CA PHE A 182 -6.97 0.95 5.16
C PHE A 182 -6.82 -0.53 5.53
N ILE A 183 -7.95 -1.25 5.71
CA ILE A 183 -7.97 -2.67 6.08
C ILE A 183 -7.34 -3.52 4.97
N MET A 184 -7.69 -3.27 3.71
CA MET A 184 -7.19 -4.04 2.57
C MET A 184 -5.67 -3.89 2.37
N ILE A 185 -5.12 -2.70 2.59
CA ILE A 185 -3.67 -2.47 2.52
C ILE A 185 -2.96 -3.15 3.68
N GLY A 186 -3.51 -3.06 4.89
CA GLY A 186 -3.02 -3.84 6.03
C GLY A 186 -3.03 -5.35 5.76
N ALA A 187 -4.05 -5.85 5.07
CA ALA A 187 -4.15 -7.26 4.68
C ALA A 187 -3.08 -7.70 3.65
N ILE A 188 -2.60 -6.80 2.77
CA ILE A 188 -1.45 -7.11 1.88
C ILE A 188 -0.21 -7.41 2.73
N LEU A 189 0.05 -6.57 3.73
CA LEU A 189 1.20 -6.79 4.61
C LEU A 189 1.02 -8.02 5.49
N LEU A 190 -0.18 -8.24 6.01
CA LEU A 190 -0.51 -9.44 6.77
C LEU A 190 -0.28 -10.71 5.93
N ALA A 191 -0.64 -10.71 4.65
CA ALA A 191 -0.36 -11.81 3.73
C ALA A 191 1.14 -12.07 3.56
N ASN A 192 1.97 -11.00 3.48
CA ASN A 192 3.43 -11.11 3.47
C ASN A 192 3.94 -11.74 4.78
N ASN A 193 3.47 -11.23 5.93
CA ASN A 193 3.91 -11.69 7.24
C ASN A 193 3.46 -13.13 7.54
N ILE A 194 2.31 -13.58 7.03
CA ILE A 194 1.87 -14.98 7.11
C ILE A 194 2.78 -15.88 6.28
N ARG A 195 3.14 -15.46 5.05
CA ARG A 195 4.03 -16.21 4.17
C ARG A 195 5.43 -16.36 4.76
N ASP A 196 5.98 -15.27 5.29
CA ASP A 196 7.37 -15.19 5.73
C ASP A 196 7.56 -15.52 7.22
N LEU A 197 6.51 -15.91 7.93
CA LEU A 197 6.46 -16.06 9.39
C LEU A 197 7.65 -16.81 9.99
N ASP A 198 8.04 -17.95 9.40
CA ASP A 198 9.09 -18.80 9.96
C ASP A 198 10.47 -18.11 9.81
N ASN A 199 10.77 -17.55 8.62
CA ASN A 199 12.02 -16.82 8.37
C ASN A 199 12.11 -15.53 9.21
N ASP A 200 10.99 -14.81 9.34
CA ASP A 200 10.92 -13.59 10.14
C ASP A 200 11.15 -13.87 11.62
N LYS A 201 10.61 -14.98 12.12
CA LYS A 201 10.80 -15.42 13.51
C LYS A 201 12.27 -15.77 13.79
N GLU A 202 12.93 -16.50 12.88
CA GLU A 202 14.35 -16.82 12.98
C GLU A 202 15.23 -15.56 12.96
N SER A 203 14.79 -14.52 12.25
CA SER A 203 15.49 -13.24 12.14
C SER A 203 15.20 -12.29 13.34
N GLY A 204 14.44 -12.73 14.35
CA GLY A 204 14.15 -11.95 15.54
C GLY A 204 13.06 -10.87 15.37
N ARG A 205 12.32 -10.87 14.25
CA ARG A 205 11.15 -10.01 14.06
C ARG A 205 10.02 -10.39 15.02
N ARG A 206 9.15 -9.43 15.34
CA ARG A 206 7.96 -9.62 16.17
C ARG A 206 6.71 -9.09 15.48
N THR A 207 6.47 -9.55 14.24
CA THR A 207 5.28 -9.15 13.49
C THR A 207 4.00 -9.67 14.13
N TYR A 208 2.86 -9.07 13.81
CA TYR A 208 1.56 -9.53 14.30
C TYR A 208 1.33 -11.03 14.04
N ALA A 209 1.66 -11.49 12.82
CA ALA A 209 1.51 -12.91 12.46
C ALA A 209 2.35 -13.85 13.36
N ILE A 210 3.54 -13.43 13.78
CA ILE A 210 4.39 -14.21 14.71
C ILE A 210 3.75 -14.26 16.10
N LEU A 211 3.21 -13.14 16.60
CA LEU A 211 2.64 -13.06 17.95
C LEU A 211 1.38 -13.91 18.10
N VAL A 212 0.49 -13.88 17.08
CA VAL A 212 -0.79 -14.61 17.16
C VAL A 212 -0.72 -16.02 16.57
N GLY A 213 0.36 -16.33 15.84
CA GLY A 213 0.54 -17.56 15.10
C GLY A 213 -0.21 -17.58 13.76
N ARG A 214 0.29 -18.40 12.81
CA ARG A 214 -0.18 -18.46 11.41
C ARG A 214 -1.70 -18.63 11.30
N ASN A 215 -2.27 -19.59 12.03
CA ASN A 215 -3.70 -19.88 11.93
C ASN A 215 -4.58 -18.70 12.36
N ASN A 216 -4.21 -18.02 13.44
CA ASN A 216 -4.96 -16.85 13.92
C ASN A 216 -4.75 -15.65 12.99
N ALA A 217 -3.57 -15.46 12.42
CA ALA A 217 -3.31 -14.43 11.42
C ALA A 217 -4.16 -14.64 10.16
N ILE A 218 -4.34 -15.89 9.69
CA ILE A 218 -5.25 -16.22 8.58
C ILE A 218 -6.71 -15.92 8.95
N LYS A 219 -7.15 -16.25 10.19
CA LYS A 219 -8.49 -15.89 10.68
C LYS A 219 -8.69 -14.37 10.70
N THR A 220 -7.69 -13.62 11.19
CA THR A 220 -7.73 -12.15 11.18
C THR A 220 -7.89 -11.62 9.78
N MET A 221 -7.15 -12.14 8.79
CA MET A 221 -7.29 -11.76 7.39
C MET A 221 -8.69 -12.06 6.85
N ALA A 222 -9.28 -13.21 7.18
CA ALA A 222 -10.64 -13.56 6.78
C ALA A 222 -11.68 -12.60 7.38
N ILE A 223 -11.55 -12.29 8.68
CA ILE A 223 -12.40 -11.30 9.37
C ILE A 223 -12.24 -9.93 8.73
N SER A 224 -11.01 -9.52 8.40
CA SER A 224 -10.74 -8.24 7.72
C SER A 224 -11.48 -8.13 6.39
N PHE A 225 -11.50 -9.19 5.57
CA PHE A 225 -12.26 -9.20 4.32
C PHE A 225 -13.77 -9.10 4.56
N ILE A 226 -14.31 -9.86 5.53
CA ILE A 226 -15.73 -9.79 5.89
C ILE A 226 -16.09 -8.36 6.34
N VAL A 227 -15.28 -7.75 7.20
CA VAL A 227 -15.48 -6.37 7.68
C VAL A 227 -15.49 -5.37 6.52
N VAL A 228 -14.59 -5.51 5.54
CA VAL A 228 -14.58 -4.65 4.34
C VAL A 228 -15.90 -4.72 3.58
N TYR A 229 -16.44 -5.92 3.34
CA TYR A 229 -17.72 -6.07 2.64
C TYR A 229 -18.89 -5.51 3.47
N LEU A 230 -18.91 -5.75 4.78
CA LEU A 230 -19.94 -5.21 5.67
C LEU A 230 -19.90 -3.68 5.74
N LEU A 231 -18.69 -3.08 5.78
CA LEU A 231 -18.52 -1.62 5.74
C LEU A 231 -19.04 -1.02 4.43
N ASN A 232 -18.83 -1.68 3.28
CA ASN A 232 -19.40 -1.20 2.01
C ASN A 232 -20.94 -1.19 2.05
N VAL A 233 -21.59 -2.21 2.63
CA VAL A 233 -23.06 -2.20 2.82
C VAL A 233 -23.47 -1.09 3.78
N LEU A 234 -22.80 -0.95 4.92
CA LEU A 234 -23.07 0.09 5.90
C LEU A 234 -22.99 1.49 5.27
N PHE A 235 -21.96 1.74 4.47
CA PHE A 235 -21.77 3.04 3.82
C PHE A 235 -22.82 3.34 2.74
N ILE A 236 -23.39 2.33 2.10
CA ILE A 236 -24.55 2.50 1.22
C ILE A 236 -25.80 2.87 2.03
N VAL A 237 -26.08 2.14 3.11
CA VAL A 237 -27.25 2.38 3.98
C VAL A 237 -27.19 3.77 4.63
N THR A 238 -26.01 4.17 5.09
CA THR A 238 -25.76 5.49 5.71
C THR A 238 -25.54 6.62 4.70
N LYS A 239 -25.64 6.32 3.38
CA LYS A 239 -25.53 7.28 2.27
C LYS A 239 -24.12 7.93 2.12
N TYR A 240 -23.09 7.41 2.77
CA TYR A 240 -21.71 7.82 2.51
C TYR A 240 -21.27 7.48 1.08
N THR A 241 -21.74 6.34 0.56
CA THR A 241 -21.43 5.88 -0.79
C THR A 241 -22.70 5.52 -1.56
N SER A 242 -22.60 5.35 -2.88
CA SER A 242 -23.73 4.99 -3.72
C SER A 242 -23.97 3.48 -3.75
N TRP A 243 -25.15 3.05 -4.19
CA TRP A 243 -25.48 1.64 -4.38
C TRP A 243 -24.55 0.94 -5.39
N TRP A 244 -23.86 1.67 -6.27
CA TRP A 244 -22.85 1.12 -7.18
C TRP A 244 -21.69 0.43 -6.44
N ASN A 245 -21.45 0.76 -5.17
CA ASN A 245 -20.47 0.04 -4.35
C ASN A 245 -20.81 -1.44 -4.11
N LEU A 246 -22.04 -1.90 -4.38
CA LEU A 246 -22.38 -3.32 -4.39
C LEU A 246 -21.54 -4.12 -5.41
N LEU A 247 -21.01 -3.48 -6.44
CA LEU A 247 -20.10 -4.13 -7.39
C LEU A 247 -18.84 -4.72 -6.72
N VAL A 248 -18.46 -4.23 -5.52
CA VAL A 248 -17.34 -4.81 -4.74
C VAL A 248 -17.57 -6.28 -4.42
N PHE A 249 -18.84 -6.73 -4.31
CA PHE A 249 -19.18 -8.13 -4.00
C PHE A 249 -18.75 -9.13 -5.09
N VAL A 250 -18.52 -8.67 -6.32
CA VAL A 250 -17.95 -9.50 -7.40
C VAL A 250 -16.55 -10.05 -7.02
N THR A 251 -15.87 -9.41 -6.08
CA THR A 251 -14.54 -9.83 -5.62
C THR A 251 -14.56 -10.93 -4.55
N ILE A 252 -15.71 -11.31 -3.99
CA ILE A 252 -15.85 -12.34 -2.94
C ILE A 252 -15.21 -13.70 -3.34
N PRO A 253 -15.41 -14.23 -4.55
CA PRO A 253 -14.77 -15.49 -4.92
C PRO A 253 -13.26 -15.46 -4.82
N LEU A 254 -12.65 -14.30 -5.14
CA LEU A 254 -11.21 -14.10 -5.01
C LEU A 254 -10.78 -14.07 -3.53
N ALA A 255 -11.53 -13.38 -2.66
CA ALA A 255 -11.28 -13.36 -1.22
C ALA A 255 -11.33 -14.78 -0.62
N ILE A 256 -12.34 -15.58 -0.98
CA ILE A 256 -12.47 -16.98 -0.54
C ILE A 256 -11.27 -17.81 -1.03
N LYS A 257 -10.87 -17.65 -2.30
CA LYS A 257 -9.71 -18.34 -2.87
C LYS A 257 -8.43 -18.03 -2.09
N ILE A 258 -8.21 -16.78 -1.71
CA ILE A 258 -7.04 -16.34 -0.93
C ILE A 258 -7.03 -17.04 0.44
N ILE A 259 -8.13 -16.98 1.18
CA ILE A 259 -8.20 -17.58 2.53
C ILE A 259 -8.01 -19.08 2.47
N LYS A 260 -8.67 -19.78 1.53
CA LYS A 260 -8.46 -21.21 1.31
C LYS A 260 -7.00 -21.52 1.00
N GLY A 261 -6.38 -20.72 0.13
CA GLY A 261 -4.99 -20.92 -0.27
C GLY A 261 -4.02 -20.79 0.90
N PHE A 262 -4.16 -19.77 1.76
CA PHE A 262 -3.34 -19.69 2.97
C PHE A 262 -3.63 -20.80 3.98
N SER A 263 -4.89 -21.25 4.09
CA SER A 263 -5.28 -22.31 5.06
C SER A 263 -4.78 -23.70 4.66
N THR A 264 -4.56 -23.95 3.37
CA THR A 264 -4.15 -25.27 2.85
C THR A 264 -2.65 -25.39 2.59
N ASN A 265 -1.90 -24.30 2.72
CA ASN A 265 -0.46 -24.24 2.42
C ASN A 265 0.32 -23.78 3.65
N ASN A 266 1.50 -24.39 3.85
CA ASN A 266 2.38 -24.08 4.98
C ASN A 266 3.79 -23.63 4.55
N HIS A 267 4.11 -23.68 3.26
CA HIS A 267 5.43 -23.31 2.73
C HIS A 267 5.38 -21.94 2.02
N LYS A 268 6.48 -21.19 2.15
CA LYS A 268 6.66 -19.86 1.56
C LYS A 268 6.32 -19.83 0.05
N THR A 269 6.83 -20.77 -0.70
CA THR A 269 6.64 -20.89 -2.16
C THR A 269 5.19 -21.11 -2.56
N THR A 270 4.50 -22.00 -1.84
CA THR A 270 3.08 -22.33 -2.12
C THR A 270 2.12 -21.23 -1.65
N MET A 271 2.52 -20.39 -0.69
CA MET A 271 1.75 -19.21 -0.23
C MET A 271 1.96 -17.97 -1.11
N ALA A 272 3.10 -17.84 -1.80
CA ALA A 272 3.43 -16.65 -2.59
C ALA A 272 2.35 -16.25 -3.62
N PRO A 273 1.71 -17.17 -4.36
CA PRO A 273 0.60 -16.81 -5.26
C PRO A 273 -0.57 -16.14 -4.55
N PHE A 274 -0.91 -16.55 -3.33
CA PHE A 274 -2.05 -16.00 -2.57
C PHE A 274 -1.74 -14.62 -1.99
N MET A 275 -0.48 -14.35 -1.66
CA MET A 275 -0.01 -12.99 -1.36
C MET A 275 -0.23 -12.06 -2.55
N VAL A 276 0.18 -12.46 -3.76
CA VAL A 276 -0.05 -11.68 -4.99
C VAL A 276 -1.55 -11.49 -5.25
N LEU A 277 -2.37 -12.53 -5.01
CA LEU A 277 -3.83 -12.42 -5.13
C LEU A 277 -4.44 -11.45 -4.11
N THR A 278 -3.87 -11.34 -2.89
CA THR A 278 -4.31 -10.35 -1.88
C THR A 278 -4.07 -8.93 -2.38
N ALA A 279 -2.90 -8.66 -2.97
CA ALA A 279 -2.63 -7.37 -3.60
C ALA A 279 -3.61 -7.08 -4.75
N LYS A 280 -3.88 -8.07 -5.62
CA LYS A 280 -4.88 -7.93 -6.71
C LYS A 280 -6.28 -7.67 -6.17
N LEU A 281 -6.70 -8.35 -5.11
CA LEU A 281 -8.00 -8.13 -4.46
C LEU A 281 -8.12 -6.68 -3.97
N THR A 282 -7.09 -6.16 -3.30
CA THR A 282 -7.05 -4.76 -2.82
C THR A 282 -7.21 -3.77 -3.97
N ILE A 283 -6.51 -4.01 -5.09
CA ILE A 283 -6.61 -3.20 -6.30
C ILE A 283 -8.03 -3.23 -6.85
N PHE A 284 -8.61 -4.41 -7.04
CA PHE A 284 -9.97 -4.55 -7.58
C PHE A 284 -11.00 -3.87 -6.69
N VAL A 285 -10.92 -4.03 -5.37
CA VAL A 285 -11.78 -3.32 -4.42
C VAL A 285 -11.65 -1.80 -4.59
N GLY A 286 -10.42 -1.27 -4.59
CA GLY A 286 -10.19 0.17 -4.72
C GLY A 286 -10.64 0.74 -6.08
N PHE A 287 -10.38 0.02 -7.18
CA PHE A 287 -10.85 0.43 -8.51
C PHE A 287 -12.38 0.40 -8.63
N ILE A 288 -13.04 -0.65 -8.11
CA ILE A 288 -14.50 -0.75 -8.13
C ILE A 288 -15.14 0.36 -7.29
N MET A 289 -14.59 0.64 -6.10
CA MET A 289 -15.07 1.76 -5.28
C MET A 289 -14.88 3.11 -6.00
N SER A 290 -13.76 3.28 -6.71
CA SER A 290 -13.51 4.48 -7.53
C SER A 290 -14.48 4.58 -8.70
N LEU A 291 -14.73 3.47 -9.39
CA LEU A 291 -15.71 3.38 -10.47
C LEU A 291 -17.14 3.70 -9.97
N ALA A 292 -17.50 3.21 -8.79
CA ALA A 292 -18.79 3.50 -8.17
C ALA A 292 -19.00 5.01 -7.94
N ASN A 293 -17.94 5.74 -7.55
CA ASN A 293 -17.98 7.18 -7.39
C ASN A 293 -18.18 7.89 -8.75
N ILE A 294 -17.48 7.45 -9.79
CA ILE A 294 -17.61 7.99 -11.15
C ILE A 294 -19.02 7.74 -11.68
N LEU A 295 -19.55 6.52 -11.52
CA LEU A 295 -20.92 6.17 -11.96
C LEU A 295 -21.95 7.02 -11.23
N LYS A 296 -21.80 7.23 -9.92
CA LYS A 296 -22.65 8.15 -9.16
C LYS A 296 -22.63 9.56 -9.76
N TYR A 297 -21.44 10.08 -10.06
CA TYR A 297 -21.28 11.43 -10.62
C TYR A 297 -21.90 11.58 -12.01
N LEU A 298 -21.78 10.57 -12.88
CA LEU A 298 -22.30 10.63 -14.24
C LEU A 298 -23.82 10.44 -14.33
N MET A 299 -24.45 9.87 -13.30
CA MET A 299 -25.89 9.55 -13.30
C MET A 299 -26.72 10.50 -12.43
N ASN A 300 -26.09 11.43 -11.71
CA ASN A 300 -26.72 12.54 -11.02
C ASN A 300 -26.69 13.80 -11.90
#